data_77fa71b10f54fac5c766c5a5dcb0f111
#
_entry.id   77fa71b10f54fac5c766c5a5dcb0f111
#
_cell.length_a   1.000
_cell.length_b   1.000
_cell.length_c   1.000
_cell.angle_alpha   90.00
_cell.angle_beta   90.00
_cell.angle_gamma   90.00
#
_symmetry.space_group_name_H-M   'P 1'
#
loop_
_entity.id
_entity.type
_entity.pdbx_description
1 polymer ?
#
loop_
_entity_poly.entity_id
_entity_poly.type
_entity_poly.pdbx_seq_one_letter_code
_entity_poly.pdbx_strand_id
1 'polypeptide(L)'
;MRYLTLVSDYDGTLATDDHIADETALALECLRTSGRKIILVTGRRLDSLLEVCGNQKLFDLIVAENGAVIYDPLTREEIVLANPPSKALLQALRARGVTPLEIGQVVVATLEPYRIAVQDVLWELGLEAQVIGNRGAVMVLPAGINKASGLEYALRKLGLSRHEAVGIGDAENDHSFLARCECGVVVANAATSLKESADLVTQGENGNGVRELINELIANDLSKLESQVQRNKIMLGTHSAGRAVQIAPYGCNILVAGPSGCGKSTFAAGIIERLIEKDYQVCIVDPEGDYGTLNEVVALGNQWRTPGINEVLTILEDPKVNLSINLLGTPLEDRSDFIAQLIPNLHALRARTGRPHWLVIDEAHHMLPETWGHAASALPKQLGETILVTVHPDHIVPALLETISVAIAIGHSSEKTLGSFARATHQTLDWPPELIYQPGQAVIWHVKSGEPPFQIQPQPSRAERIRHCRKYAEGDLKWHSFYFRGPEGKSNLKAQNLAVFSQLAQGIDEETWIFHLRRGDYSRWLRYAVRDEHLADEAERIERRVDLAPWQTRQMLRELINVRYTLPD
;
A
#
# COMPACT_ATOMS: atom_id res chain seq x y z
N MET A 1 6.51 18.39 -0.14
CA MET A 1 5.09 18.70 0.18
C MET A 1 4.36 17.36 0.21
N ARG A 2 3.82 16.98 1.35
CA ARG A 2 3.06 15.72 1.52
C ARG A 2 1.60 15.93 1.11
N TYR A 3 0.98 16.96 1.67
CA TYR A 3 -0.43 17.25 1.40
C TYR A 3 -0.56 18.23 0.25
N LEU A 4 -1.08 17.73 -0.88
CA LEU A 4 -1.24 18.48 -2.12
C LEU A 4 -2.65 19.05 -2.32
N THR A 5 -3.62 18.59 -1.52
CA THR A 5 -5.00 19.09 -1.63
C THR A 5 -5.69 19.21 -0.28
N LEU A 6 -6.44 20.28 -0.13
CA LEU A 6 -7.45 20.47 0.90
C LEU A 6 -8.80 20.07 0.34
N VAL A 7 -9.51 19.19 1.04
CA VAL A 7 -10.88 18.78 0.75
C VAL A 7 -11.78 19.33 1.85
N SER A 8 -12.68 20.22 1.52
CA SER A 8 -13.51 20.88 2.53
C SER A 8 -15.00 20.73 2.27
N ASP A 9 -15.77 20.47 3.32
CA ASP A 9 -17.20 20.71 3.30
C ASP A 9 -17.51 22.21 3.23
N TYR A 10 -18.75 22.57 2.85
CA TYR A 10 -19.20 23.95 2.71
C TYR A 10 -19.92 24.47 3.97
N ASP A 11 -21.07 23.85 4.30
CA ASP A 11 -22.01 24.34 5.31
C ASP A 11 -21.57 24.06 6.74
N GLY A 12 -21.24 25.09 7.53
CA GLY A 12 -20.77 24.92 8.89
C GLY A 12 -19.29 24.54 8.99
N THR A 13 -18.60 24.48 7.84
CA THR A 13 -17.16 24.28 7.74
C THR A 13 -16.49 25.50 7.10
N LEU A 14 -16.67 25.76 5.81
CA LEU A 14 -16.16 26.98 5.15
C LEU A 14 -17.08 28.16 5.35
N ALA A 15 -18.39 27.93 5.23
CA ALA A 15 -19.40 28.95 5.22
C ALA A 15 -20.17 29.03 6.54
N THR A 16 -20.52 30.24 6.94
CA THR A 16 -21.49 30.54 7.99
C THR A 16 -22.61 31.36 7.35
N ASP A 17 -23.87 30.99 7.58
CA ASP A 17 -25.03 31.62 6.97
C ASP A 17 -24.88 31.81 5.44
N ASP A 18 -24.54 30.73 4.75
CA ASP A 18 -24.35 30.62 3.30
C ASP A 18 -23.13 31.37 2.72
N HIS A 19 -22.36 32.09 3.53
CA HIS A 19 -21.26 32.92 3.06
C HIS A 19 -19.89 32.51 3.62
N ILE A 20 -18.87 32.53 2.75
CA ILE A 20 -17.47 32.41 3.14
C ILE A 20 -16.95 33.79 3.54
N ALA A 21 -16.45 33.93 4.77
CA ALA A 21 -15.85 35.16 5.23
C ALA A 21 -14.61 35.56 4.41
N ASP A 22 -14.38 36.86 4.21
CA ASP A 22 -13.27 37.38 3.40
C ASP A 22 -11.90 36.86 3.87
N GLU A 23 -11.68 36.74 5.19
CA GLU A 23 -10.42 36.21 5.72
C GLU A 23 -10.25 34.73 5.42
N THR A 24 -11.34 33.96 5.35
CA THR A 24 -11.29 32.52 4.96
C THR A 24 -11.02 32.41 3.46
N ALA A 25 -11.63 33.26 2.64
CA ALA A 25 -11.36 33.30 1.20
C ALA A 25 -9.88 33.64 0.91
N LEU A 26 -9.31 34.63 1.61
CA LEU A 26 -7.89 34.99 1.52
C LEU A 26 -6.98 33.83 1.93
N ALA A 27 -7.32 33.08 2.98
CA ALA A 27 -6.54 31.92 3.38
C ALA A 27 -6.55 30.81 2.31
N LEU A 28 -7.70 30.57 1.66
CA LEU A 28 -7.81 29.64 0.53
C LEU A 28 -6.96 30.11 -0.66
N GLU A 29 -6.91 31.39 -0.97
CA GLU A 29 -6.03 31.96 -2.01
C GLU A 29 -4.55 31.76 -1.67
N CYS A 30 -4.15 31.98 -0.41
CA CYS A 30 -2.79 31.69 0.06
C CYS A 30 -2.44 30.21 -0.11
N LEU A 31 -3.37 29.30 0.22
CA LEU A 31 -3.18 27.86 0.05
C LEU A 31 -2.96 27.49 -1.43
N ARG A 32 -3.75 28.03 -2.35
CA ARG A 32 -3.57 27.84 -3.80
C ARG A 32 -2.23 28.39 -4.29
N THR A 33 -1.83 29.56 -3.80
CA THR A 33 -0.54 30.18 -4.14
C THR A 33 0.65 29.32 -3.68
N SER A 34 0.47 28.52 -2.62
CA SER A 34 1.47 27.54 -2.18
C SER A 34 1.61 26.33 -3.12
N GLY A 35 0.80 26.25 -4.18
CA GLY A 35 0.78 25.14 -5.15
C GLY A 35 -0.17 23.99 -4.80
N ARG A 36 -0.95 24.13 -3.72
CA ARG A 36 -1.96 23.14 -3.32
C ARG A 36 -3.28 23.36 -4.05
N LYS A 37 -4.02 22.27 -4.23
CA LYS A 37 -5.38 22.26 -4.81
C LYS A 37 -6.44 22.30 -3.72
N ILE A 38 -7.64 22.74 -4.09
CA ILE A 38 -8.79 22.79 -3.20
C ILE A 38 -9.98 22.10 -3.86
N ILE A 39 -10.53 21.09 -3.18
CA ILE A 39 -11.75 20.39 -3.59
C ILE A 39 -12.84 20.74 -2.59
N LEU A 40 -13.96 21.27 -3.07
CA LEU A 40 -15.16 21.46 -2.27
C LEU A 40 -16.04 20.22 -2.36
N VAL A 41 -16.56 19.72 -1.22
CA VAL A 41 -17.46 18.55 -1.17
C VAL A 41 -18.69 18.91 -0.37
N THR A 42 -19.86 19.00 -1.00
CA THR A 42 -21.09 19.48 -0.33
C THR A 42 -22.29 18.59 -0.60
N GLY A 43 -23.25 18.61 0.33
CA GLY A 43 -24.57 18.02 0.13
C GLY A 43 -25.52 18.89 -0.71
N ARG A 44 -25.18 20.15 -0.92
CA ARG A 44 -26.02 21.09 -1.70
C ARG A 44 -26.14 20.64 -3.14
N ARG A 45 -27.30 20.96 -3.73
CA ARG A 45 -27.46 20.94 -5.19
C ARG A 45 -26.50 21.95 -5.82
N LEU A 46 -26.00 21.62 -7.00
CA LEU A 46 -25.01 22.46 -7.69
C LEU A 46 -25.55 23.87 -7.97
N ASP A 47 -26.79 23.99 -8.49
CA ASP A 47 -27.44 25.27 -8.77
C ASP A 47 -27.54 26.14 -7.52
N SER A 48 -28.03 25.60 -6.42
CA SER A 48 -28.12 26.30 -5.13
C SER A 48 -26.76 26.73 -4.58
N LEU A 49 -25.72 25.87 -4.71
CA LEU A 49 -24.38 26.25 -4.31
C LEU A 49 -23.85 27.42 -5.15
N LEU A 50 -24.04 27.37 -6.47
CA LEU A 50 -23.55 28.41 -7.39
C LEU A 50 -24.20 29.77 -7.15
N GLU A 51 -25.43 29.81 -6.62
CA GLU A 51 -26.12 31.06 -6.22
C GLU A 51 -25.50 31.72 -4.99
N VAL A 52 -25.07 30.93 -4.00
CA VAL A 52 -24.57 31.44 -2.71
C VAL A 52 -23.05 31.55 -2.65
N CYS A 53 -22.33 30.71 -3.38
CA CYS A 53 -20.88 30.71 -3.42
C CYS A 53 -20.35 31.76 -4.40
N GLY A 54 -20.06 32.97 -3.91
CA GLY A 54 -19.62 34.10 -4.73
C GLY A 54 -18.28 33.92 -5.43
N ASN A 55 -17.38 33.06 -4.93
CA ASN A 55 -16.03 32.85 -5.49
C ASN A 55 -15.71 31.40 -5.77
N GLN A 56 -16.42 30.81 -6.73
CA GLN A 56 -16.27 29.41 -7.14
C GLN A 56 -14.87 29.08 -7.66
N LYS A 57 -14.15 30.07 -8.21
CA LYS A 57 -12.80 29.92 -8.76
C LYS A 57 -11.73 29.63 -7.71
N LEU A 58 -12.07 29.71 -6.43
CA LEU A 58 -11.20 29.25 -5.35
C LEU A 58 -10.99 27.74 -5.39
N PHE A 59 -11.92 26.98 -5.97
CA PHE A 59 -11.91 25.54 -6.00
C PHE A 59 -11.41 25.01 -7.34
N ASP A 60 -10.58 23.99 -7.31
CA ASP A 60 -10.14 23.27 -8.51
C ASP A 60 -11.26 22.34 -9.02
N LEU A 61 -12.00 21.71 -8.11
CA LEU A 61 -13.22 20.96 -8.41
C LEU A 61 -14.24 21.13 -7.27
N ILE A 62 -15.51 21.01 -7.63
CA ILE A 62 -16.65 20.98 -6.70
C ILE A 62 -17.36 19.64 -6.85
N VAL A 63 -17.54 18.96 -5.74
CA VAL A 63 -18.30 17.72 -5.58
C VAL A 63 -19.61 18.08 -4.91
N ALA A 64 -20.67 18.18 -5.68
CA ALA A 64 -22.01 18.56 -5.22
C ALA A 64 -22.94 17.33 -5.07
N GLU A 65 -24.13 17.57 -4.55
CA GLU A 65 -25.19 16.56 -4.38
C GLU A 65 -24.70 15.30 -3.65
N ASN A 66 -23.96 15.49 -2.53
CA ASN A 66 -23.35 14.40 -1.76
C ASN A 66 -22.50 13.43 -2.59
N GLY A 67 -21.79 13.94 -3.61
CA GLY A 67 -20.89 13.13 -4.43
C GLY A 67 -21.44 12.74 -5.80
N ALA A 68 -22.67 13.11 -6.12
CA ALA A 68 -23.31 12.71 -7.37
C ALA A 68 -22.93 13.57 -8.58
N VAL A 69 -22.51 14.83 -8.37
CA VAL A 69 -22.20 15.78 -9.43
C VAL A 69 -20.80 16.36 -9.19
N ILE A 70 -19.96 16.29 -10.21
CA ILE A 70 -18.63 16.93 -10.22
C ILE A 70 -18.69 18.13 -11.15
N TYR A 71 -18.27 19.28 -10.64
CA TYR A 71 -18.23 20.52 -11.38
C TYR A 71 -16.82 21.11 -11.40
N ASP A 72 -16.37 21.49 -12.58
CA ASP A 72 -15.11 22.21 -12.78
C ASP A 72 -15.41 23.72 -12.97
N PRO A 73 -15.07 24.58 -11.99
CA PRO A 73 -15.38 26.00 -12.08
C PRO A 73 -14.60 26.74 -13.19
N LEU A 74 -13.49 26.20 -13.66
CA LEU A 74 -12.67 26.81 -14.71
C LEU A 74 -13.26 26.54 -16.10
N THR A 75 -13.60 25.29 -16.39
CA THR A 75 -14.16 24.86 -17.69
C THR A 75 -15.68 24.92 -17.73
N ARG A 76 -16.34 24.98 -16.56
CA ARG A 76 -17.80 24.84 -16.37
C ARG A 76 -18.34 23.47 -16.82
N GLU A 77 -17.48 22.48 -16.85
CA GLU A 77 -17.86 21.11 -17.14
C GLU A 77 -18.59 20.49 -15.95
N GLU A 78 -19.73 19.85 -16.22
CA GLU A 78 -20.48 19.07 -15.25
C GLU A 78 -20.42 17.59 -15.61
N ILE A 79 -20.10 16.74 -14.62
CA ILE A 79 -20.07 15.28 -14.76
C ILE A 79 -21.02 14.69 -13.75
N VAL A 80 -22.05 14.02 -14.22
CA VAL A 80 -23.07 13.37 -13.39
C VAL A 80 -22.69 11.89 -13.23
N LEU A 81 -22.50 11.44 -11.98
CA LEU A 81 -21.98 10.10 -11.69
C LEU A 81 -23.06 9.02 -11.56
N ALA A 82 -24.34 9.39 -11.55
CA ALA A 82 -25.44 8.45 -11.45
C ALA A 82 -26.68 8.91 -12.24
N ASN A 83 -27.63 8.02 -12.42
CA ASN A 83 -28.88 8.34 -13.11
C ASN A 83 -29.74 9.33 -12.32
N PRO A 84 -30.50 10.20 -13.00
CA PRO A 84 -31.45 11.09 -12.34
C PRO A 84 -32.56 10.30 -11.63
N PRO A 85 -33.24 10.92 -10.63
CA PRO A 85 -34.32 10.27 -9.92
C PRO A 85 -35.47 9.89 -10.87
N SER A 86 -36.01 8.69 -10.69
CA SER A 86 -37.08 8.19 -11.54
C SER A 86 -38.36 9.01 -11.40
N LYS A 87 -39.11 9.18 -12.49
CA LYS A 87 -40.41 9.85 -12.46
C LYS A 87 -41.37 9.17 -11.49
N ALA A 88 -41.32 7.85 -11.38
CA ALA A 88 -42.12 7.07 -10.44
C ALA A 88 -41.84 7.44 -8.98
N LEU A 89 -40.57 7.58 -8.60
CA LEU A 89 -40.17 8.03 -7.27
C LEU A 89 -40.76 9.39 -6.95
N LEU A 90 -40.56 10.36 -7.84
CA LEU A 90 -41.03 11.74 -7.62
C LEU A 90 -42.56 11.82 -7.54
N GLN A 91 -43.29 11.05 -8.35
CA GLN A 91 -44.75 10.98 -8.29
C GLN A 91 -45.24 10.34 -6.97
N ALA A 92 -44.62 9.25 -6.54
CA ALA A 92 -45.00 8.57 -5.31
C ALA A 92 -44.74 9.44 -4.06
N LEU A 93 -43.62 10.13 -4.00
CA LEU A 93 -43.32 11.07 -2.91
C LEU A 93 -44.34 12.23 -2.85
N ARG A 94 -44.67 12.83 -3.99
CA ARG A 94 -45.69 13.88 -4.09
C ARG A 94 -47.08 13.36 -3.67
N ALA A 95 -47.45 12.15 -4.09
CA ALA A 95 -48.73 11.52 -3.73
C ALA A 95 -48.86 11.28 -2.23
N ARG A 96 -47.72 11.12 -1.52
CA ARG A 96 -47.68 10.99 -0.05
C ARG A 96 -47.59 12.34 0.68
N GLY A 97 -47.66 13.47 -0.06
CA GLY A 97 -47.63 14.81 0.54
C GLY A 97 -46.25 15.23 1.06
N VAL A 98 -45.16 14.61 0.58
CA VAL A 98 -43.80 15.01 0.96
C VAL A 98 -43.52 16.41 0.43
N THR A 99 -43.29 17.37 1.36
CA THR A 99 -43.04 18.78 1.05
C THR A 99 -42.21 19.45 2.16
N PRO A 100 -41.20 20.27 1.85
CA PRO A 100 -40.69 20.56 0.50
C PRO A 100 -40.08 19.32 -0.15
N LEU A 101 -40.08 19.28 -1.46
CA LEU A 101 -39.39 18.26 -2.26
C LEU A 101 -38.42 18.96 -3.22
N GLU A 102 -37.17 18.97 -2.87
CA GLU A 102 -36.09 19.53 -3.69
C GLU A 102 -35.52 18.46 -4.59
N ILE A 103 -35.39 18.76 -5.87
CA ILE A 103 -34.96 17.81 -6.89
C ILE A 103 -33.69 18.36 -7.52
N GLY A 104 -32.56 17.65 -7.31
CA GLY A 104 -31.29 17.91 -7.98
C GLY A 104 -31.17 17.10 -9.28
N GLN A 105 -29.98 17.05 -9.83
CA GLN A 105 -29.69 16.19 -10.98
C GLN A 105 -29.78 14.70 -10.62
N VAL A 106 -29.38 14.32 -9.40
CA VAL A 106 -29.42 12.95 -8.88
C VAL A 106 -30.09 12.89 -7.51
N VAL A 107 -29.82 13.84 -6.61
CA VAL A 107 -30.37 13.86 -5.27
C VAL A 107 -31.83 14.29 -5.24
N VAL A 108 -32.60 13.66 -4.35
CA VAL A 108 -33.93 14.18 -3.94
C VAL A 108 -33.86 14.49 -2.45
N ALA A 109 -34.15 15.72 -2.07
CA ALA A 109 -34.09 16.14 -0.67
C ALA A 109 -35.46 16.58 -0.15
N THR A 110 -35.67 16.33 1.15
CA THR A 110 -36.85 16.76 1.93
C THR A 110 -36.44 16.96 3.39
N LEU A 111 -37.41 17.07 4.31
CA LEU A 111 -37.17 17.27 5.73
C LEU A 111 -37.37 15.98 6.55
N GLU A 112 -36.77 15.95 7.74
CA GLU A 112 -36.76 14.79 8.65
C GLU A 112 -38.16 14.20 8.96
N PRO A 113 -39.25 14.98 9.14
CA PRO A 113 -40.59 14.41 9.37
C PRO A 113 -41.08 13.45 8.28
N TYR A 114 -40.52 13.54 7.07
CA TYR A 114 -40.90 12.71 5.93
C TYR A 114 -39.99 11.48 5.70
N ARG A 115 -39.00 11.23 6.57
CA ARG A 115 -38.05 10.12 6.42
C ARG A 115 -38.76 8.76 6.25
N ILE A 116 -39.77 8.47 7.10
CA ILE A 116 -40.51 7.21 7.02
C ILE A 116 -41.26 7.10 5.70
N ALA A 117 -41.96 8.15 5.29
CA ALA A 117 -42.69 8.18 4.02
C ALA A 117 -41.73 7.97 2.80
N VAL A 118 -40.52 8.51 2.86
CA VAL A 118 -39.50 8.30 1.83
C VAL A 118 -39.04 6.83 1.82
N GLN A 119 -38.76 6.24 2.97
CA GLN A 119 -38.33 4.83 3.09
C GLN A 119 -39.43 3.87 2.58
N ASP A 120 -40.68 4.12 2.91
CA ASP A 120 -41.81 3.31 2.45
C ASP A 120 -41.95 3.35 0.93
N VAL A 121 -41.82 4.56 0.32
CA VAL A 121 -41.89 4.71 -1.14
C VAL A 121 -40.75 3.97 -1.83
N LEU A 122 -39.53 4.05 -1.29
CA LEU A 122 -38.38 3.34 -1.86
C LEU A 122 -38.60 1.83 -1.80
N TRP A 123 -39.10 1.33 -0.68
CA TRP A 123 -39.41 -0.09 -0.51
C TRP A 123 -40.51 -0.58 -1.46
N GLU A 124 -41.64 0.16 -1.57
CA GLU A 124 -42.75 -0.17 -2.46
C GLU A 124 -42.35 -0.19 -3.95
N LEU A 125 -41.44 0.70 -4.33
CA LEU A 125 -40.94 0.75 -5.72
C LEU A 125 -39.76 -0.20 -5.97
N GLY A 126 -39.27 -0.91 -4.95
CA GLY A 126 -38.12 -1.80 -5.07
C GLY A 126 -36.85 -1.08 -5.51
N LEU A 127 -36.65 0.17 -5.08
CA LEU A 127 -35.50 0.99 -5.47
C LEU A 127 -34.35 0.80 -4.50
N GLU A 128 -33.18 0.45 -5.01
CA GLU A 128 -31.91 0.43 -4.27
C GLU A 128 -31.38 1.86 -4.12
N ALA A 129 -31.69 2.52 -3.00
CA ALA A 129 -31.30 3.87 -2.69
C ALA A 129 -30.87 4.02 -1.24
N GLN A 130 -30.00 5.00 -0.97
CA GLN A 130 -29.61 5.39 0.38
C GLN A 130 -30.45 6.57 0.84
N VAL A 131 -30.82 6.58 2.12
CA VAL A 131 -31.47 7.71 2.77
C VAL A 131 -30.49 8.29 3.79
N ILE A 132 -29.96 9.46 3.53
CA ILE A 132 -28.97 10.16 4.35
C ILE A 132 -29.65 11.32 5.07
N GLY A 133 -29.41 11.44 6.39
CA GLY A 133 -29.83 12.60 7.18
C GLY A 133 -28.67 13.58 7.33
N ASN A 134 -28.98 14.87 7.29
CA ASN A 134 -28.05 15.93 7.63
C ASN A 134 -28.81 17.13 8.18
N ARG A 135 -28.59 17.51 9.46
CA ARG A 135 -29.16 18.71 10.10
C ARG A 135 -30.66 18.92 9.86
N GLY A 136 -31.44 17.84 9.92
CA GLY A 136 -32.89 17.86 9.69
C GLY A 136 -33.34 17.75 8.23
N ALA A 137 -32.43 17.71 7.27
CA ALA A 137 -32.69 17.33 5.89
C ALA A 137 -32.58 15.81 5.70
N VAL A 138 -33.40 15.25 4.81
CA VAL A 138 -33.38 13.86 4.38
C VAL A 138 -33.12 13.82 2.88
N MET A 139 -32.06 13.15 2.48
CA MET A 139 -31.62 13.06 1.11
C MET A 139 -31.67 11.62 0.62
N VAL A 140 -32.19 11.41 -0.57
CA VAL A 140 -32.25 10.12 -1.27
C VAL A 140 -31.24 10.15 -2.41
N LEU A 141 -30.35 9.17 -2.42
CA LEU A 141 -29.29 8.98 -3.43
C LEU A 141 -29.26 7.52 -3.89
N PRO A 142 -28.82 7.25 -5.13
CA PRO A 142 -28.53 5.89 -5.57
C PRO A 142 -27.52 5.20 -4.66
N ALA A 143 -27.61 3.87 -4.54
CA ALA A 143 -26.64 3.09 -3.79
C ALA A 143 -25.21 3.31 -4.32
N GLY A 144 -24.25 3.44 -3.41
CA GLY A 144 -22.84 3.67 -3.74
C GLY A 144 -22.44 5.13 -4.03
N ILE A 145 -23.39 6.06 -4.11
CA ILE A 145 -23.12 7.49 -4.28
C ILE A 145 -23.09 8.18 -2.91
N ASN A 146 -21.95 8.74 -2.55
CA ASN A 146 -21.76 9.54 -1.32
C ASN A 146 -20.58 10.51 -1.51
N LYS A 147 -20.33 11.36 -0.51
CA LYS A 147 -19.22 12.33 -0.56
C LYS A 147 -17.87 11.67 -0.84
N ALA A 148 -17.63 10.44 -0.34
CA ALA A 148 -16.38 9.71 -0.58
C ALA A 148 -16.23 9.26 -2.06
N SER A 149 -17.29 8.70 -2.66
CA SER A 149 -17.22 8.26 -4.06
C SER A 149 -17.03 9.43 -5.02
N GLY A 150 -17.67 10.58 -4.75
CA GLY A 150 -17.46 11.82 -5.50
C GLY A 150 -16.04 12.36 -5.33
N LEU A 151 -15.50 12.35 -4.10
CA LEU A 151 -14.11 12.73 -3.84
C LEU A 151 -13.11 11.83 -4.58
N GLU A 152 -13.31 10.51 -4.57
CA GLU A 152 -12.44 9.58 -5.30
C GLU A 152 -12.40 9.88 -6.81
N TYR A 153 -13.55 10.24 -7.38
CA TYR A 153 -13.61 10.70 -8.78
C TYR A 153 -12.82 12.00 -8.98
N ALA A 154 -13.03 13.01 -8.11
CA ALA A 154 -12.36 14.31 -8.18
C ALA A 154 -10.83 14.18 -8.04
N LEU A 155 -10.35 13.39 -7.08
CA LEU A 155 -8.92 13.12 -6.90
C LEU A 155 -8.32 12.48 -8.17
N ARG A 156 -8.99 11.48 -8.75
CA ARG A 156 -8.53 10.84 -9.99
C ARG A 156 -8.47 11.83 -11.15
N LYS A 157 -9.49 12.68 -11.31
CA LYS A 157 -9.53 13.71 -12.37
C LYS A 157 -8.37 14.70 -12.23
N LEU A 158 -7.94 14.98 -10.99
CA LEU A 158 -6.79 15.85 -10.71
C LEU A 158 -5.43 15.12 -10.69
N GLY A 159 -5.40 13.79 -10.88
CA GLY A 159 -4.19 12.98 -10.80
C GLY A 159 -3.60 12.89 -9.38
N LEU A 160 -4.46 12.97 -8.35
CA LEU A 160 -4.08 12.95 -6.93
C LEU A 160 -4.43 11.61 -6.27
N SER A 161 -3.65 11.24 -5.25
CA SER A 161 -3.95 10.14 -4.33
C SER A 161 -4.72 10.66 -3.11
N ARG A 162 -5.49 9.77 -2.47
CA ARG A 162 -6.15 10.07 -1.20
C ARG A 162 -5.15 10.38 -0.07
N HIS A 163 -3.91 9.88 -0.19
CA HIS A 163 -2.84 10.11 0.77
C HIS A 163 -2.22 11.51 0.68
N GLU A 164 -2.54 12.26 -0.36
CA GLU A 164 -2.14 13.64 -0.57
C GLU A 164 -3.23 14.62 -0.11
N ALA A 165 -4.36 14.09 0.41
CA ALA A 165 -5.53 14.87 0.78
C ALA A 165 -5.67 15.03 2.30
N VAL A 166 -5.94 16.25 2.72
CA VAL A 166 -6.46 16.57 4.05
C VAL A 166 -7.92 16.97 3.91
N GLY A 167 -8.80 16.27 4.62
CA GLY A 167 -10.23 16.56 4.67
C GLY A 167 -10.59 17.41 5.88
N ILE A 168 -11.52 18.36 5.73
CA ILE A 168 -12.11 19.11 6.86
C ILE A 168 -13.62 19.20 6.71
N GLY A 169 -14.35 18.93 7.79
CA GLY A 169 -15.82 18.90 7.83
C GLY A 169 -16.38 19.09 9.22
N ASP A 170 -17.72 19.03 9.36
CA ASP A 170 -18.40 19.28 10.62
C ASP A 170 -19.63 18.39 10.87
N ALA A 171 -20.21 17.77 9.84
CA ALA A 171 -21.48 17.04 9.93
C ALA A 171 -21.29 15.52 9.70
N GLU A 172 -22.28 14.72 10.14
CA GLU A 172 -22.20 13.24 10.09
C GLU A 172 -22.01 12.70 8.66
N ASN A 173 -22.56 13.36 7.65
CA ASN A 173 -22.36 12.96 6.25
C ASN A 173 -20.93 13.19 5.72
N ASP A 174 -20.08 13.91 6.49
CA ASP A 174 -18.66 14.13 6.15
C ASP A 174 -17.78 12.95 6.53
N HIS A 175 -18.23 12.11 7.47
CA HIS A 175 -17.46 10.97 7.93
C HIS A 175 -16.92 10.13 6.76
N SER A 176 -17.72 9.94 5.71
CA SER A 176 -17.35 9.10 4.57
C SER A 176 -16.13 9.65 3.80
N PHE A 177 -16.08 10.96 3.50
CA PHE A 177 -14.95 11.52 2.77
C PHE A 177 -13.74 11.82 3.67
N LEU A 178 -13.98 12.21 4.95
CA LEU A 178 -12.90 12.40 5.91
C LEU A 178 -12.14 11.09 6.17
N ALA A 179 -12.85 9.96 6.23
CA ALA A 179 -12.24 8.65 6.37
C ALA A 179 -11.41 8.23 5.14
N ARG A 180 -11.67 8.84 3.97
CA ARG A 180 -10.90 8.58 2.73
C ARG A 180 -9.66 9.45 2.60
N CYS A 181 -9.60 10.60 3.25
CA CYS A 181 -8.41 11.43 3.28
C CYS A 181 -7.32 10.81 4.16
N GLU A 182 -6.06 11.14 3.88
CA GLU A 182 -4.93 10.74 4.73
C GLU A 182 -5.07 11.29 6.14
N CYS A 183 -5.52 12.54 6.26
CA CYS A 183 -5.81 13.17 7.54
C CYS A 183 -7.25 13.74 7.49
N GLY A 184 -8.08 13.34 8.43
CA GLY A 184 -9.44 13.84 8.61
C GLY A 184 -9.49 14.81 9.79
N VAL A 185 -9.82 16.06 9.50
CA VAL A 185 -9.91 17.16 10.45
C VAL A 185 -11.36 17.56 10.62
N VAL A 186 -11.74 17.99 11.80
CA VAL A 186 -13.07 18.57 12.05
C VAL A 186 -12.95 19.91 12.76
N VAL A 187 -13.88 20.81 12.44
CA VAL A 187 -13.95 22.13 13.08
C VAL A 187 -14.53 22.03 14.50
N ALA A 188 -14.27 23.04 15.35
CA ALA A 188 -14.70 23.03 16.75
C ALA A 188 -16.23 22.89 16.94
N ASN A 189 -17.03 23.37 15.99
CA ASN A 189 -18.50 23.23 16.00
C ASN A 189 -19.01 21.90 15.44
N ALA A 190 -18.13 20.96 15.06
CA ALA A 190 -18.53 19.69 14.49
C ALA A 190 -19.34 18.82 15.46
N ALA A 191 -20.13 17.89 14.90
CA ALA A 191 -20.87 16.88 15.64
C ALA A 191 -19.96 16.04 16.54
N THR A 192 -20.41 15.70 17.74
CA THR A 192 -19.61 14.94 18.72
C THR A 192 -19.13 13.60 18.16
N SER A 193 -20.01 12.86 17.47
CA SER A 193 -19.68 11.59 16.84
C SER A 193 -18.55 11.71 15.80
N LEU A 194 -18.51 12.84 15.10
CA LEU A 194 -17.47 13.08 14.10
C LEU A 194 -16.13 13.45 14.76
N LYS A 195 -16.16 14.22 15.88
CA LYS A 195 -14.95 14.54 16.66
C LYS A 195 -14.25 13.30 17.23
N GLU A 196 -15.03 12.29 17.64
CA GLU A 196 -14.48 11.04 18.18
C GLU A 196 -13.73 10.21 17.11
N SER A 197 -14.07 10.37 15.85
CA SER A 197 -13.47 9.63 14.73
C SER A 197 -12.43 10.43 13.92
N ALA A 198 -12.30 11.73 14.20
CA ALA A 198 -11.35 12.60 13.51
C ALA A 198 -9.91 12.39 14.00
N ASP A 199 -8.93 12.64 13.13
CA ASP A 199 -7.51 12.66 13.52
C ASP A 199 -7.19 13.94 14.30
N LEU A 200 -7.77 15.06 13.87
CA LEU A 200 -7.53 16.38 14.44
C LEU A 200 -8.85 17.15 14.63
N VAL A 201 -8.92 17.95 15.70
CA VAL A 201 -10.02 18.88 15.94
C VAL A 201 -9.42 20.28 16.03
N THR A 202 -9.90 21.23 15.22
CA THR A 202 -9.44 22.64 15.29
C THR A 202 -9.99 23.35 16.54
N GLN A 203 -9.32 24.40 16.96
CA GLN A 203 -9.84 25.25 18.05
C GLN A 203 -10.90 26.23 17.56
N GLY A 204 -10.76 26.67 16.30
CA GLY A 204 -11.70 27.56 15.64
C GLY A 204 -12.94 26.84 15.11
N GLU A 205 -14.06 27.53 15.10
CA GLU A 205 -15.33 27.10 14.49
C GLU A 205 -15.40 27.56 13.03
N ASN A 206 -16.12 26.79 12.19
CA ASN A 206 -16.40 27.14 10.79
C ASN A 206 -15.12 27.58 10.03
N GLY A 207 -15.20 28.65 9.24
CA GLY A 207 -14.07 29.21 8.48
C GLY A 207 -12.84 29.56 9.33
N ASN A 208 -12.98 29.84 10.64
CA ASN A 208 -11.86 30.07 11.53
C ASN A 208 -11.04 28.78 11.72
N GLY A 209 -11.70 27.64 11.91
CA GLY A 209 -11.04 26.33 11.99
C GLY A 209 -10.35 25.97 10.68
N VAL A 210 -10.97 26.29 9.54
CA VAL A 210 -10.35 26.08 8.23
C VAL A 210 -9.08 26.94 8.07
N ARG A 211 -9.10 28.20 8.51
CA ARG A 211 -7.92 29.08 8.48
C ARG A 211 -6.79 28.54 9.36
N GLU A 212 -7.11 28.03 10.54
CA GLU A 212 -6.15 27.38 11.44
C GLU A 212 -5.44 26.22 10.72
N LEU A 213 -6.20 25.32 10.11
CA LEU A 213 -5.66 24.19 9.34
C LEU A 213 -4.79 24.66 8.15
N ILE A 214 -5.25 25.65 7.38
CA ILE A 214 -4.50 26.18 6.24
C ILE A 214 -3.15 26.76 6.69
N ASN A 215 -3.12 27.49 7.79
CA ASN A 215 -1.88 28.06 8.33
C ASN A 215 -0.87 26.96 8.71
N GLU A 216 -1.32 25.87 9.36
CA GLU A 216 -0.46 24.74 9.69
C GLU A 216 0.01 23.98 8.43
N LEU A 217 -0.86 23.82 7.42
CA LEU A 217 -0.48 23.22 6.14
C LEU A 217 0.60 24.03 5.42
N ILE A 218 0.48 25.35 5.38
CA ILE A 218 1.47 26.22 4.72
C ILE A 218 2.77 26.28 5.53
N ALA A 219 2.69 26.37 6.86
CA ALA A 219 3.84 26.55 7.72
C ALA A 219 4.74 25.32 7.82
N ASN A 220 4.15 24.12 7.93
CA ASN A 220 4.91 22.91 8.25
C ASN A 220 4.34 21.61 7.65
N ASP A 221 3.35 21.70 6.76
CA ASP A 221 2.73 20.55 6.09
C ASP A 221 2.18 19.51 7.09
N LEU A 222 1.65 19.97 8.23
CA LEU A 222 1.13 19.21 9.39
C LEU A 222 2.16 18.30 10.07
N SER A 223 3.45 18.46 9.84
CA SER A 223 4.49 17.57 10.39
C SER A 223 4.49 17.51 11.93
N LYS A 224 4.08 18.59 12.61
CA LYS A 224 3.95 18.61 14.09
C LYS A 224 2.78 17.78 14.61
N LEU A 225 1.78 17.53 13.77
CA LEU A 225 0.54 16.83 14.13
C LEU A 225 0.54 15.37 13.63
N GLU A 226 1.59 14.96 12.92
CA GLU A 226 1.71 13.64 12.28
C GLU A 226 1.57 12.48 13.27
N SER A 227 2.06 12.62 14.49
CA SER A 227 1.94 11.59 15.53
C SER A 227 0.50 11.31 15.97
N GLN A 228 -0.44 12.23 15.70
CA GLN A 228 -1.86 12.10 16.02
C GLN A 228 -2.61 11.28 14.96
N VAL A 229 -2.13 11.25 13.71
CA VAL A 229 -2.74 10.48 12.62
C VAL A 229 -2.38 8.99 12.79
N GLN A 230 -3.30 8.19 13.30
CA GLN A 230 -3.06 6.78 13.69
C GLN A 230 -3.62 5.76 12.69
N ARG A 231 -4.58 6.15 11.84
CA ARG A 231 -5.39 5.23 11.02
C ARG A 231 -4.63 4.47 9.94
N ASN A 232 -3.53 5.02 9.44
CA ASN A 232 -2.81 4.47 8.30
C ASN A 232 -1.51 3.73 8.66
N LYS A 233 -1.29 3.40 9.94
CA LYS A 233 -0.11 2.65 10.37
C LYS A 233 0.00 1.29 9.67
N ILE A 234 1.22 0.93 9.31
CA ILE A 234 1.57 -0.32 8.61
C ILE A 234 1.99 -1.36 9.64
N MET A 235 1.33 -2.50 9.64
CA MET A 235 1.63 -3.62 10.53
C MET A 235 2.92 -4.31 10.10
N LEU A 236 3.88 -4.48 11.00
CA LEU A 236 5.10 -5.26 10.77
C LEU A 236 4.97 -6.68 11.34
N GLY A 237 4.33 -6.81 12.50
CA GLY A 237 4.19 -8.08 13.20
C GLY A 237 3.69 -7.88 14.62
N THR A 238 3.84 -8.92 15.44
CA THR A 238 3.39 -8.94 16.83
C THR A 238 4.57 -9.18 17.76
N HIS A 239 4.71 -8.35 18.78
CA HIS A 239 5.68 -8.56 19.86
C HIS A 239 5.32 -9.82 20.67
N SER A 240 6.30 -10.45 21.34
CA SER A 240 6.09 -11.63 22.19
C SER A 240 5.01 -11.44 23.26
N ALA A 241 4.79 -10.20 23.72
CA ALA A 241 3.73 -9.82 24.66
C ALA A 241 2.35 -9.62 24.00
N GLY A 242 2.14 -10.03 22.74
CA GLY A 242 0.87 -9.90 22.00
C GLY A 242 0.56 -8.50 21.47
N ARG A 243 1.46 -7.51 21.65
CA ARG A 243 1.25 -6.14 21.16
C ARG A 243 1.56 -6.04 19.66
N ALA A 244 0.70 -5.35 18.92
CA ALA A 244 0.93 -5.02 17.51
C ALA A 244 2.15 -4.09 17.38
N VAL A 245 3.05 -4.41 16.46
CA VAL A 245 4.19 -3.57 16.09
C VAL A 245 3.92 -2.97 14.73
N GLN A 246 3.82 -1.65 14.70
CA GLN A 246 3.41 -0.88 13.53
C GLN A 246 4.35 0.29 13.30
N ILE A 247 4.45 0.74 12.06
CA ILE A 247 5.17 1.95 11.67
C ILE A 247 4.23 3.00 11.08
N ALA A 248 4.62 4.26 11.19
CA ALA A 248 3.97 5.33 10.47
C ALA A 248 4.27 5.20 8.96
N PRO A 249 3.31 5.53 8.08
CA PRO A 249 3.52 5.46 6.63
C PRO A 249 4.42 6.55 6.08
N TYR A 250 4.75 7.56 6.88
CA TYR A 250 5.61 8.70 6.53
C TYR A 250 6.69 8.93 7.57
N GLY A 251 7.78 9.59 7.15
CA GLY A 251 8.91 9.89 8.03
C GLY A 251 9.71 8.65 8.47
N CYS A 252 9.48 7.51 7.84
CA CYS A 252 10.05 6.22 8.23
C CYS A 252 10.87 5.61 7.09
N ASN A 253 12.18 5.50 7.29
CA ASN A 253 13.07 4.73 6.42
C ASN A 253 13.44 3.42 7.08
N ILE A 254 13.32 2.33 6.34
CA ILE A 254 13.44 0.96 6.84
C ILE A 254 14.66 0.28 6.20
N LEU A 255 15.47 -0.36 7.01
CA LEU A 255 16.46 -1.33 6.57
C LEU A 255 15.97 -2.74 6.92
N VAL A 256 15.92 -3.64 5.94
CA VAL A 256 15.68 -5.07 6.14
C VAL A 256 16.95 -5.82 5.78
N ALA A 257 17.64 -6.37 6.77
CA ALA A 257 18.95 -6.98 6.58
C ALA A 257 19.03 -8.40 7.14
N GLY A 258 19.97 -9.20 6.62
CA GLY A 258 20.23 -10.56 7.11
C GLY A 258 20.86 -11.43 6.03
N PRO A 259 21.30 -12.65 6.35
CA PRO A 259 21.95 -13.58 5.43
C PRO A 259 21.09 -13.91 4.19
N SER A 260 21.72 -14.40 3.13
CA SER A 260 20.99 -14.88 1.96
C SER A 260 20.05 -16.04 2.33
N GLY A 261 18.81 -16.01 1.83
CA GLY A 261 17.82 -17.06 2.04
C GLY A 261 17.14 -17.07 3.41
N CYS A 262 17.33 -16.05 4.27
CA CYS A 262 16.70 -15.97 5.60
C CYS A 262 15.27 -15.39 5.59
N GLY A 263 14.71 -15.00 4.43
CA GLY A 263 13.35 -14.45 4.32
C GLY A 263 13.24 -12.94 4.23
N LYS A 264 14.34 -12.20 4.00
CA LYS A 264 14.33 -10.73 3.85
C LYS A 264 13.32 -10.23 2.83
N SER A 265 13.42 -10.75 1.60
CA SER A 265 12.55 -10.31 0.50
C SER A 265 11.10 -10.73 0.74
N THR A 266 10.85 -11.87 1.43
CA THR A 266 9.50 -12.25 1.87
C THR A 266 8.94 -11.26 2.89
N PHE A 267 9.75 -10.84 3.86
CA PHE A 267 9.34 -9.83 4.84
C PHE A 267 9.05 -8.48 4.17
N ALA A 268 9.94 -8.04 3.26
CA ALA A 268 9.75 -6.83 2.48
C ALA A 268 8.48 -6.91 1.60
N ALA A 269 8.24 -8.03 0.92
CA ALA A 269 7.02 -8.27 0.16
C ALA A 269 5.76 -8.13 1.02
N GLY A 270 5.78 -8.67 2.25
CA GLY A 270 4.67 -8.49 3.18
C GLY A 270 4.43 -7.04 3.59
N ILE A 271 5.47 -6.20 3.72
CA ILE A 271 5.29 -4.75 3.94
C ILE A 271 4.68 -4.11 2.70
N ILE A 272 5.21 -4.42 1.51
CA ILE A 272 4.73 -3.90 0.22
C ILE A 272 3.24 -4.22 0.04
N GLU A 273 2.82 -5.46 0.27
CA GLU A 273 1.41 -5.87 0.20
C GLU A 273 0.52 -4.99 1.09
N ARG A 274 0.93 -4.75 2.33
CA ARG A 274 0.16 -3.92 3.26
C ARG A 274 0.15 -2.43 2.91
N LEU A 275 1.21 -1.93 2.26
CA LEU A 275 1.23 -0.59 1.69
C LEU A 275 0.22 -0.49 0.54
N ILE A 276 0.23 -1.45 -0.38
CA ILE A 276 -0.70 -1.51 -1.53
C ILE A 276 -2.15 -1.66 -1.05
N GLU A 277 -2.43 -2.54 -0.08
CA GLU A 277 -3.76 -2.71 0.54
C GLU A 277 -4.31 -1.42 1.14
N LYS A 278 -3.44 -0.49 1.49
CA LYS A 278 -3.79 0.83 1.99
C LYS A 278 -3.72 1.92 0.91
N ASP A 279 -3.64 1.56 -0.36
CA ASP A 279 -3.56 2.44 -1.54
C ASP A 279 -2.30 3.33 -1.60
N TYR A 280 -1.21 2.98 -0.89
CA TYR A 280 0.08 3.65 -1.09
C TYR A 280 0.74 3.17 -2.37
N GLN A 281 1.08 4.09 -3.25
CA GLN A 281 1.85 3.78 -4.45
C GLN A 281 3.28 3.37 -4.10
N VAL A 282 3.74 2.24 -4.61
CA VAL A 282 5.07 1.68 -4.37
C VAL A 282 5.85 1.57 -5.68
N CYS A 283 7.12 2.02 -5.66
CA CYS A 283 8.09 1.79 -6.71
C CYS A 283 9.17 0.84 -6.17
N ILE A 284 9.38 -0.28 -6.83
CA ILE A 284 10.32 -1.34 -6.41
C ILE A 284 11.45 -1.42 -7.42
N VAL A 285 12.69 -1.27 -6.98
CA VAL A 285 13.88 -1.63 -7.75
C VAL A 285 14.19 -3.10 -7.48
N ASP A 286 14.04 -3.91 -8.51
CA ASP A 286 14.02 -5.38 -8.44
C ASP A 286 15.13 -5.99 -9.31
N PRO A 287 16.34 -6.13 -8.77
CA PRO A 287 17.46 -6.65 -9.54
C PRO A 287 17.39 -8.15 -9.83
N GLU A 288 16.55 -8.90 -9.13
CA GLU A 288 16.39 -10.35 -9.27
C GLU A 288 15.07 -10.77 -9.93
N GLY A 289 14.16 -9.81 -10.23
CA GLY A 289 12.87 -10.08 -10.86
C GLY A 289 11.85 -10.78 -9.95
N ASP A 290 12.02 -10.62 -8.65
CA ASP A 290 11.28 -11.36 -7.62
C ASP A 290 9.89 -10.77 -7.30
N TYR A 291 9.70 -9.46 -7.53
CA TYR A 291 8.48 -8.74 -7.13
C TYR A 291 7.43 -8.60 -8.24
N GLY A 292 7.77 -8.97 -9.47
CA GLY A 292 6.83 -8.92 -10.60
C GLY A 292 5.63 -9.88 -10.49
N THR A 293 5.61 -10.72 -9.44
CA THR A 293 4.51 -11.66 -9.17
C THR A 293 3.57 -11.19 -8.06
N LEU A 294 3.85 -10.03 -7.46
CA LEU A 294 2.96 -9.43 -6.48
C LEU A 294 1.66 -8.97 -7.16
N ASN A 295 0.53 -9.22 -6.51
CA ASN A 295 -0.75 -8.69 -6.98
C ASN A 295 -0.69 -7.15 -7.03
N GLU A 296 -1.34 -6.56 -8.04
CA GLU A 296 -1.42 -5.11 -8.23
C GLU A 296 -0.08 -4.41 -8.47
N VAL A 297 0.97 -5.15 -8.85
CA VAL A 297 2.28 -4.61 -9.24
C VAL A 297 2.53 -4.87 -10.71
N VAL A 298 2.80 -3.82 -11.48
CA VAL A 298 3.20 -3.90 -12.87
C VAL A 298 4.72 -4.13 -12.93
N ALA A 299 5.15 -5.20 -13.60
CA ALA A 299 6.57 -5.43 -13.85
C ALA A 299 7.01 -4.73 -15.14
N LEU A 300 8.02 -3.88 -15.06
CA LEU A 300 8.63 -3.20 -16.20
C LEU A 300 10.07 -3.67 -16.37
N GLY A 301 10.43 -4.14 -17.56
CA GLY A 301 11.72 -4.77 -17.84
C GLY A 301 11.70 -6.29 -17.69
N ASN A 302 12.76 -6.94 -18.14
CA ASN A 302 12.96 -8.38 -18.07
C ASN A 302 14.44 -8.72 -18.29
N GLN A 303 14.76 -10.02 -18.39
CA GLN A 303 16.14 -10.50 -18.62
C GLN A 303 16.78 -10.04 -19.93
N TRP A 304 16.02 -9.47 -20.88
CA TRP A 304 16.49 -9.04 -22.21
C TRP A 304 16.47 -7.51 -22.38
N ARG A 305 15.77 -6.79 -21.50
CA ARG A 305 15.55 -5.36 -21.65
C ARG A 305 15.56 -4.63 -20.30
N THR A 306 16.47 -3.67 -20.18
CA THR A 306 16.47 -2.68 -19.09
C THR A 306 15.41 -1.60 -19.39
N PRO A 307 14.55 -1.22 -18.44
CA PRO A 307 13.59 -0.13 -18.62
C PRO A 307 14.27 1.23 -18.77
N GLY A 308 13.67 2.12 -19.56
CA GLY A 308 14.09 3.52 -19.61
C GLY A 308 13.54 4.33 -18.42
N ILE A 309 14.30 5.31 -17.94
CA ILE A 309 13.85 6.18 -16.82
C ILE A 309 12.52 6.89 -17.16
N ASN A 310 12.36 7.39 -18.39
CA ASN A 310 11.12 8.06 -18.79
C ASN A 310 9.91 7.12 -18.79
N GLU A 311 10.09 5.85 -19.13
CA GLU A 311 9.01 4.85 -19.06
C GLU A 311 8.57 4.63 -17.60
N VAL A 312 9.55 4.53 -16.69
CA VAL A 312 9.29 4.41 -15.24
C VAL A 312 8.47 5.61 -14.74
N LEU A 313 8.90 6.83 -15.08
CA LEU A 313 8.23 8.05 -14.64
C LEU A 313 6.82 8.16 -15.20
N THR A 314 6.63 7.86 -16.50
CA THR A 314 5.31 7.92 -17.15
C THR A 314 4.31 6.97 -16.50
N ILE A 315 4.74 5.75 -16.16
CA ILE A 315 3.87 4.77 -15.48
C ILE A 315 3.51 5.24 -14.07
N LEU A 316 4.46 5.82 -13.32
CA LEU A 316 4.24 6.29 -11.95
C LEU A 316 3.41 7.59 -11.88
N GLU A 317 3.12 8.25 -12.99
CA GLU A 317 2.16 9.37 -13.01
C GLU A 317 0.74 8.94 -12.67
N ASP A 318 0.34 7.69 -13.00
CA ASP A 318 -0.95 7.15 -12.55
C ASP A 318 -0.86 6.76 -11.05
N PRO A 319 -1.64 7.39 -10.16
CA PRO A 319 -1.61 7.14 -8.71
C PRO A 319 -1.99 5.71 -8.31
N LYS A 320 -2.60 4.93 -9.18
CA LYS A 320 -3.07 3.56 -8.90
C LYS A 320 -2.07 2.48 -9.28
N VAL A 321 -1.00 2.84 -10.00
CA VAL A 321 -0.05 1.85 -10.49
C VAL A 321 1.12 1.70 -9.53
N ASN A 322 1.31 0.49 -9.02
CA ASN A 322 2.52 0.07 -8.34
C ASN A 322 3.48 -0.54 -9.35
N LEU A 323 4.76 -0.25 -9.24
CA LEU A 323 5.74 -0.59 -10.26
C LEU A 323 6.91 -1.39 -9.69
N SER A 324 7.23 -2.53 -10.31
CA SER A 324 8.49 -3.25 -10.13
C SER A 324 9.39 -3.01 -11.35
N ILE A 325 10.54 -2.40 -11.13
CA ILE A 325 11.58 -2.15 -12.13
C ILE A 325 12.51 -3.35 -12.16
N ASN A 326 12.29 -4.24 -13.10
CA ASN A 326 13.08 -5.47 -13.23
C ASN A 326 14.41 -5.18 -13.94
N LEU A 327 15.53 -5.38 -13.22
CA LEU A 327 16.89 -5.13 -13.70
C LEU A 327 17.66 -6.40 -14.03
N LEU A 328 17.00 -7.54 -14.25
CA LEU A 328 17.67 -8.79 -14.65
C LEU A 328 18.49 -8.64 -15.94
N GLY A 329 18.02 -7.84 -16.90
CA GLY A 329 18.72 -7.53 -18.15
C GLY A 329 19.83 -6.51 -18.00
N THR A 330 20.02 -5.90 -16.81
CA THR A 330 21.05 -4.88 -16.57
C THR A 330 22.29 -5.54 -15.95
N PRO A 331 23.48 -5.41 -16.58
CA PRO A 331 24.74 -5.86 -16.00
C PRO A 331 24.94 -5.31 -14.58
N LEU A 332 25.61 -6.07 -13.71
CA LEU A 332 25.79 -5.69 -12.32
C LEU A 332 26.51 -4.34 -12.17
N GLU A 333 27.50 -4.10 -13.02
CA GLU A 333 28.29 -2.86 -13.09
C GLU A 333 27.49 -1.62 -13.49
N ASP A 334 26.41 -1.79 -14.28
CA ASP A 334 25.58 -0.69 -14.78
C ASP A 334 24.39 -0.37 -13.83
N ARG A 335 24.12 -1.22 -12.86
CA ARG A 335 22.95 -1.07 -11.96
C ARG A 335 23.04 0.17 -11.09
N SER A 336 24.23 0.47 -10.57
CA SER A 336 24.46 1.69 -9.78
C SER A 336 24.25 2.95 -10.60
N ASP A 337 24.67 2.96 -11.88
CA ASP A 337 24.47 4.10 -12.78
C ASP A 337 23.00 4.31 -13.13
N PHE A 338 22.25 3.23 -13.31
CA PHE A 338 20.80 3.29 -13.47
C PHE A 338 20.13 3.95 -12.25
N ILE A 339 20.51 3.57 -11.04
CA ILE A 339 19.98 4.14 -9.80
C ILE A 339 20.38 5.61 -9.64
N ALA A 340 21.61 5.98 -10.02
CA ALA A 340 22.09 7.36 -10.02
C ALA A 340 21.23 8.30 -10.88
N GLN A 341 20.68 7.77 -11.99
CA GLN A 341 19.74 8.48 -12.84
C GLN A 341 18.30 8.42 -12.31
N LEU A 342 17.87 7.28 -11.77
CA LEU A 342 16.50 7.06 -11.32
C LEU A 342 16.14 7.95 -10.12
N ILE A 343 16.98 7.97 -9.09
CA ILE A 343 16.65 8.63 -7.80
C ILE A 343 16.37 10.14 -7.95
N PRO A 344 17.20 10.96 -8.65
CA PRO A 344 16.89 12.39 -8.83
C PRO A 344 15.58 12.62 -9.59
N ASN A 345 15.28 11.78 -10.58
CA ASN A 345 14.03 11.87 -11.35
C ASN A 345 12.80 11.47 -10.52
N LEU A 346 12.91 10.41 -9.70
CA LEU A 346 11.86 10.07 -8.73
C LEU A 346 11.65 11.17 -7.69
N HIS A 347 12.73 11.80 -7.23
CA HIS A 347 12.64 12.91 -6.30
C HIS A 347 11.92 14.12 -6.93
N ALA A 348 12.21 14.44 -8.18
CA ALA A 348 11.51 15.49 -8.92
C ALA A 348 10.02 15.14 -9.14
N LEU A 349 9.70 13.87 -9.44
CA LEU A 349 8.32 13.39 -9.52
C LEU A 349 7.61 13.54 -8.17
N ARG A 350 8.23 13.09 -7.07
CA ARG A 350 7.69 13.23 -5.71
C ARG A 350 7.45 14.69 -5.30
N ALA A 351 8.36 15.59 -5.66
CA ALA A 351 8.19 17.02 -5.37
C ALA A 351 6.94 17.60 -6.03
N ARG A 352 6.55 17.07 -7.20
CA ARG A 352 5.39 17.51 -7.99
C ARG A 352 4.09 16.78 -7.61
N THR A 353 4.17 15.48 -7.35
CA THR A 353 3.00 14.61 -7.22
C THR A 353 2.83 13.98 -5.84
N GLY A 354 3.76 14.17 -4.90
CA GLY A 354 3.80 13.43 -3.62
C GLY A 354 4.18 11.96 -3.76
N ARG A 355 4.36 11.43 -4.98
CA ARG A 355 4.46 10.00 -5.30
C ARG A 355 5.68 9.65 -6.16
N PRO A 356 6.13 8.37 -6.16
CA PRO A 356 5.59 7.23 -5.40
C PRO A 356 5.76 7.43 -3.89
N HIS A 357 4.79 6.99 -3.10
CA HIS A 357 4.84 7.15 -1.64
C HIS A 357 6.02 6.38 -1.03
N TRP A 358 6.27 5.17 -1.52
CA TRP A 358 7.36 4.31 -1.04
C TRP A 358 8.29 3.88 -2.17
N LEU A 359 9.59 3.93 -1.90
CA LEU A 359 10.64 3.37 -2.74
C LEU A 359 11.22 2.13 -2.05
N VAL A 360 11.22 1.00 -2.74
CA VAL A 360 11.86 -0.23 -2.26
C VAL A 360 13.07 -0.52 -3.13
N ILE A 361 14.22 -0.75 -2.52
CA ILE A 361 15.45 -1.10 -3.23
C ILE A 361 15.93 -2.45 -2.70
N ASP A 362 15.75 -3.49 -3.49
CA ASP A 362 16.26 -4.81 -3.16
C ASP A 362 17.74 -4.94 -3.58
N GLU A 363 18.48 -5.81 -2.88
CA GLU A 363 19.92 -5.94 -2.99
C GLU A 363 20.66 -4.59 -2.96
N ALA A 364 20.26 -3.73 -2.00
CA ALA A 364 20.66 -2.33 -1.93
C ALA A 364 22.18 -2.11 -1.94
N HIS A 365 22.97 -3.05 -1.45
CA HIS A 365 24.45 -3.00 -1.49
C HIS A 365 25.03 -3.05 -2.90
N HIS A 366 24.31 -3.58 -3.89
CA HIS A 366 24.68 -3.51 -5.30
C HIS A 366 24.16 -2.26 -5.99
N MET A 367 23.06 -1.71 -5.51
CA MET A 367 22.40 -0.53 -6.10
C MET A 367 23.03 0.79 -5.62
N LEU A 368 23.47 0.82 -4.35
CA LEU A 368 23.91 1.99 -3.61
C LEU A 368 25.24 1.68 -2.88
N PRO A 369 26.30 1.25 -3.58
CA PRO A 369 27.53 0.79 -2.94
C PRO A 369 28.26 1.90 -2.18
N GLU A 370 28.90 1.56 -1.07
CA GLU A 370 29.72 2.47 -0.26
C GLU A 370 30.77 3.23 -1.11
N THR A 371 31.29 2.56 -2.15
CA THR A 371 32.31 3.09 -3.07
C THR A 371 31.80 4.15 -4.04
N TRP A 372 30.54 4.53 -3.98
CA TRP A 372 29.90 5.44 -4.95
C TRP A 372 30.46 6.87 -4.95
N GLY A 373 31.33 7.23 -3.99
CA GLY A 373 32.15 8.43 -3.99
C GLY A 373 31.36 9.71 -4.27
N HIS A 374 31.79 10.45 -5.32
CA HIS A 374 31.14 11.71 -5.71
C HIS A 374 29.70 11.54 -6.22
N ALA A 375 29.30 10.39 -6.72
CA ALA A 375 27.92 10.14 -7.14
C ALA A 375 26.95 10.16 -5.92
N ALA A 376 27.43 9.83 -4.73
CA ALA A 376 26.65 9.94 -3.50
C ALA A 376 26.27 11.38 -3.17
N SER A 377 27.06 12.38 -3.57
CA SER A 377 26.75 13.80 -3.35
C SER A 377 25.62 14.33 -4.22
N ALA A 378 25.27 13.62 -5.30
CA ALA A 378 24.12 13.93 -6.16
C ALA A 378 22.81 13.34 -5.64
N LEU A 379 22.87 12.46 -4.63
CA LEU A 379 21.66 11.91 -4.01
C LEU A 379 20.97 12.99 -3.17
N PRO A 380 19.62 13.02 -3.18
CA PRO A 380 18.87 13.83 -2.22
C PRO A 380 19.26 13.44 -0.80
N LYS A 381 19.41 14.43 0.09
CA LYS A 381 19.70 14.18 1.53
C LYS A 381 18.65 13.29 2.21
N GLN A 382 17.45 13.24 1.65
CA GLN A 382 16.36 12.36 2.08
C GLN A 382 15.74 11.74 0.84
N LEU A 383 15.69 10.41 0.79
CA LEU A 383 15.02 9.66 -0.29
C LEU A 383 13.49 9.65 -0.15
N GLY A 384 12.95 10.23 0.93
CA GLY A 384 11.57 10.02 1.36
C GLY A 384 11.42 8.62 1.96
N GLU A 385 10.21 8.11 2.03
CA GLU A 385 9.91 6.79 2.60
C GLU A 385 10.54 5.70 1.73
N THR A 386 11.50 4.99 2.34
CA THR A 386 12.32 4.00 1.61
C THR A 386 12.49 2.72 2.41
N ILE A 387 12.44 1.59 1.72
CA ILE A 387 12.82 0.27 2.25
C ILE A 387 14.09 -0.17 1.53
N LEU A 388 15.18 -0.34 2.26
CA LEU A 388 16.41 -0.94 1.77
C LEU A 388 16.48 -2.39 2.20
N VAL A 389 16.62 -3.32 1.25
CA VAL A 389 16.78 -4.76 1.54
C VAL A 389 18.21 -5.15 1.17
N THR A 390 18.95 -5.78 2.10
CA THR A 390 20.37 -6.08 1.88
C THR A 390 20.86 -7.29 2.68
N VAL A 391 21.92 -7.91 2.18
CA VAL A 391 22.74 -8.89 2.94
C VAL A 391 23.86 -8.18 3.70
N HIS A 392 24.38 -7.07 3.16
CA HIS A 392 25.52 -6.33 3.68
C HIS A 392 25.16 -4.87 3.97
N PRO A 393 24.62 -4.56 5.16
CA PRO A 393 24.25 -3.18 5.50
C PRO A 393 25.44 -2.22 5.49
N ASP A 394 26.62 -2.69 5.85
CA ASP A 394 27.88 -1.94 5.89
C ASP A 394 28.47 -1.62 4.49
N HIS A 395 27.93 -2.20 3.43
CA HIS A 395 28.35 -1.90 2.05
C HIS A 395 27.44 -0.89 1.34
N ILE A 396 26.54 -0.24 2.04
CA ILE A 396 25.66 0.81 1.50
C ILE A 396 26.24 2.18 1.84
N VAL A 397 26.01 3.17 0.95
CA VAL A 397 26.41 4.58 1.17
C VAL A 397 26.01 5.05 2.58
N PRO A 398 26.95 5.48 3.45
CA PRO A 398 26.66 5.85 4.83
C PRO A 398 25.60 6.93 4.99
N ALA A 399 25.62 7.95 4.12
CA ALA A 399 24.65 9.04 4.14
C ALA A 399 23.19 8.58 4.03
N LEU A 400 22.92 7.45 3.36
CA LEU A 400 21.58 6.86 3.28
C LEU A 400 21.27 6.03 4.52
N LEU A 401 22.26 5.31 5.05
CA LEU A 401 22.09 4.53 6.28
C LEU A 401 21.75 5.42 7.49
N GLU A 402 22.30 6.63 7.56
CA GLU A 402 22.01 7.61 8.61
C GLU A 402 20.53 8.08 8.61
N THR A 403 19.84 7.94 7.46
CA THR A 403 18.41 8.28 7.36
C THR A 403 17.50 7.20 7.95
N ILE A 404 18.00 5.98 8.15
CA ILE A 404 17.22 4.84 8.63
C ILE A 404 16.69 5.13 10.04
N SER A 405 15.39 4.95 10.21
CA SER A 405 14.69 5.07 11.49
C SER A 405 14.35 3.72 12.11
N VAL A 406 14.17 2.69 11.27
CA VAL A 406 13.85 1.33 11.71
C VAL A 406 14.78 0.33 11.02
N ALA A 407 15.61 -0.36 11.78
CA ALA A 407 16.45 -1.44 11.28
C ALA A 407 15.87 -2.80 11.69
N ILE A 408 15.70 -3.70 10.72
CA ILE A 408 15.09 -5.01 10.90
C ILE A 408 16.09 -6.07 10.48
N ALA A 409 16.43 -6.96 11.39
CA ALA A 409 17.31 -8.09 11.11
C ALA A 409 16.53 -9.40 11.11
N ILE A 410 16.77 -10.22 10.06
CA ILE A 410 16.15 -11.53 9.89
C ILE A 410 17.24 -12.61 9.80
N GLY A 411 17.03 -13.71 10.52
CA GLY A 411 17.96 -14.83 10.52
C GLY A 411 18.81 -14.93 11.79
N HIS A 412 19.60 -16.01 11.84
CA HIS A 412 20.36 -16.42 13.02
C HIS A 412 21.52 -15.47 13.43
N SER A 413 21.89 -14.52 12.56
CA SER A 413 22.98 -13.56 12.80
C SER A 413 22.46 -12.13 13.01
N SER A 414 21.25 -11.96 13.56
CA SER A 414 20.60 -10.65 13.73
C SER A 414 21.45 -9.65 14.52
N GLU A 415 22.11 -10.09 15.61
CA GLU A 415 23.04 -9.26 16.40
C GLU A 415 24.21 -8.74 15.54
N LYS A 416 24.88 -9.65 14.82
CA LYS A 416 25.99 -9.29 13.92
C LYS A 416 25.52 -8.34 12.81
N THR A 417 24.35 -8.57 12.25
CA THR A 417 23.77 -7.77 11.17
C THR A 417 23.47 -6.35 11.64
N LEU A 418 22.75 -6.18 12.78
CA LEU A 418 22.48 -4.87 13.35
C LEU A 418 23.77 -4.21 13.89
N GLY A 419 24.72 -4.98 14.40
CA GLY A 419 26.04 -4.48 14.80
C GLY A 419 26.85 -3.93 13.62
N SER A 420 26.77 -4.53 12.43
CA SER A 420 27.39 -3.99 11.21
C SER A 420 26.75 -2.67 10.79
N PHE A 421 25.42 -2.59 10.81
CA PHE A 421 24.68 -1.35 10.56
C PHE A 421 25.01 -0.25 11.59
N ALA A 422 25.04 -0.60 12.89
CA ALA A 422 25.37 0.35 13.95
C ALA A 422 26.77 0.94 13.79
N ARG A 423 27.76 0.10 13.43
CA ARG A 423 29.14 0.58 13.14
C ARG A 423 29.17 1.51 11.92
N ALA A 424 28.47 1.16 10.84
CA ALA A 424 28.42 1.97 9.61
C ALA A 424 27.76 3.34 9.82
N THR A 425 26.86 3.46 10.80
CA THR A 425 26.12 4.70 11.14
C THR A 425 26.63 5.39 12.39
N HIS A 426 27.73 4.92 13.00
CA HIS A 426 28.28 5.44 14.27
C HIS A 426 27.26 5.46 15.42
N GLN A 427 26.28 4.52 15.40
CA GLN A 427 25.28 4.36 16.46
C GLN A 427 25.75 3.33 17.49
N THR A 428 25.26 3.47 18.71
CA THR A 428 25.49 2.47 19.77
C THR A 428 24.32 1.50 19.79
N LEU A 429 24.62 0.21 19.64
CA LEU A 429 23.65 -0.86 19.74
C LEU A 429 23.73 -1.49 21.12
N ASP A 430 22.69 -1.31 21.92
CA ASP A 430 22.54 -2.00 23.22
C ASP A 430 21.77 -3.31 22.98
N TRP A 431 22.51 -4.42 22.87
CA TRP A 431 21.90 -5.72 22.57
C TRP A 431 21.46 -6.42 23.85
N PRO A 432 20.14 -6.73 24.01
CA PRO A 432 19.65 -7.43 25.19
C PRO A 432 20.21 -8.87 25.27
N PRO A 433 20.85 -9.28 26.39
CA PRO A 433 21.39 -10.63 26.50
C PRO A 433 20.38 -11.76 26.39
N GLU A 434 19.13 -11.49 26.75
CA GLU A 434 18.00 -12.42 26.66
C GLU A 434 17.41 -12.57 25.25
N LEU A 435 17.83 -11.76 24.29
CA LEU A 435 17.33 -11.76 22.94
C LEU A 435 17.94 -12.90 22.12
N ILE A 436 17.32 -14.08 22.19
CA ILE A 436 17.77 -15.29 21.51
C ILE A 436 16.96 -15.47 20.22
N TYR A 437 17.67 -15.62 19.09
CA TYR A 437 17.04 -15.88 17.79
C TYR A 437 16.17 -17.13 17.81
N GLN A 438 14.96 -17.01 17.27
CA GLN A 438 14.07 -18.13 16.99
C GLN A 438 13.73 -18.14 15.47
N PRO A 439 13.71 -19.32 14.84
CA PRO A 439 13.31 -19.42 13.43
C PRO A 439 11.95 -18.80 13.16
N GLY A 440 11.84 -18.05 12.07
CA GLY A 440 10.60 -17.34 11.71
C GLY A 440 10.36 -16.00 12.41
N GLN A 441 11.23 -15.61 13.34
CA GLN A 441 11.17 -14.29 13.99
C GLN A 441 12.10 -13.28 13.33
N ALA A 442 11.79 -11.99 13.54
CA ALA A 442 12.62 -10.86 13.16
C ALA A 442 12.97 -10.02 14.39
N VAL A 443 14.11 -9.34 14.34
CA VAL A 443 14.52 -8.38 15.37
C VAL A 443 14.37 -6.98 14.81
N ILE A 444 13.66 -6.12 15.54
CA ILE A 444 13.45 -4.71 15.18
C ILE A 444 14.24 -3.82 16.13
N TRP A 445 14.87 -2.81 15.57
CA TRP A 445 15.53 -1.74 16.30
C TRP A 445 15.03 -0.37 15.79
N HIS A 446 14.38 0.38 16.66
CA HIS A 446 14.04 1.78 16.43
C HIS A 446 15.28 2.65 16.70
N VAL A 447 16.03 2.96 15.65
CA VAL A 447 17.39 3.53 15.73
C VAL A 447 17.45 4.85 16.53
N LYS A 448 16.39 5.67 16.43
CA LYS A 448 16.35 7.01 17.06
C LYS A 448 15.61 7.05 18.39
N SER A 449 15.06 5.94 18.87
CA SER A 449 14.27 5.92 20.11
C SER A 449 15.10 5.82 21.38
N GLY A 450 16.35 5.34 21.27
CA GLY A 450 17.18 4.98 22.43
C GLY A 450 16.76 3.67 23.11
N GLU A 451 15.74 2.97 22.56
CA GLU A 451 15.28 1.69 23.08
C GLU A 451 16.13 0.54 22.51
N PRO A 452 16.37 -0.53 23.29
CA PRO A 452 17.08 -1.70 22.79
C PRO A 452 16.26 -2.44 21.72
N PRO A 453 16.90 -3.24 20.84
CA PRO A 453 16.21 -4.11 19.90
C PRO A 453 15.30 -5.11 20.59
N PHE A 454 14.22 -5.50 19.90
CA PHE A 454 13.27 -6.49 20.39
C PHE A 454 12.79 -7.43 19.28
N GLN A 455 12.27 -8.59 19.66
CA GLN A 455 11.77 -9.59 18.74
C GLN A 455 10.29 -9.39 18.41
N ILE A 456 9.97 -9.71 17.15
CA ILE A 456 8.59 -9.82 16.68
C ILE A 456 8.37 -11.13 15.94
N GLN A 457 7.12 -11.60 15.97
CA GLN A 457 6.60 -12.54 14.99
C GLN A 457 6.14 -11.72 13.77
N PRO A 458 6.80 -11.83 12.61
CA PRO A 458 6.40 -11.12 11.39
C PRO A 458 4.96 -11.42 10.99
N GLN A 459 4.26 -10.40 10.48
CA GLN A 459 3.00 -10.63 9.81
C GLN A 459 3.26 -11.37 8.50
N PRO A 460 2.64 -12.55 8.25
CA PRO A 460 2.85 -13.31 7.03
C PRO A 460 2.55 -12.51 5.76
N SER A 461 3.36 -12.71 4.71
CA SER A 461 3.07 -12.26 3.36
C SER A 461 2.12 -13.25 2.67
N ARG A 462 1.20 -12.75 1.85
CA ARG A 462 0.34 -13.61 1.02
C ARG A 462 1.10 -14.17 -0.19
N ALA A 463 2.06 -13.40 -0.71
CA ALA A 463 2.89 -13.77 -1.86
C ALA A 463 3.91 -14.89 -1.54
N GLU A 464 4.13 -15.22 -0.27
CA GLU A 464 5.13 -16.21 0.14
C GLU A 464 4.92 -17.57 -0.55
N ARG A 465 3.66 -18.04 -0.65
CA ARG A 465 3.34 -19.31 -1.33
C ARG A 465 3.65 -19.28 -2.83
N ILE A 466 3.29 -18.21 -3.52
CA ILE A 466 3.47 -18.09 -4.97
C ILE A 466 4.96 -18.03 -5.32
N ARG A 467 5.74 -17.27 -4.58
CA ARG A 467 7.19 -17.12 -4.78
C ARG A 467 7.95 -18.39 -4.51
N HIS A 468 7.66 -19.05 -3.39
CA HIS A 468 8.23 -20.35 -3.03
C HIS A 468 7.88 -21.40 -4.11
N CYS A 469 6.62 -21.44 -4.54
CA CYS A 469 6.19 -22.35 -5.58
C CYS A 469 6.94 -22.13 -6.91
N ARG A 470 7.05 -20.90 -7.41
CA ARG A 470 7.74 -20.60 -8.67
C ARG A 470 9.23 -20.92 -8.63
N LYS A 471 9.93 -20.51 -7.58
CA LYS A 471 11.37 -20.73 -7.45
C LYS A 471 11.72 -22.23 -7.48
N TYR A 472 10.94 -23.04 -6.80
CA TYR A 472 11.21 -24.47 -6.69
C TYR A 472 10.52 -25.31 -7.77
N ALA A 473 9.40 -24.81 -8.33
CA ALA A 473 8.71 -25.49 -9.43
C ALA A 473 9.48 -25.39 -10.75
N GLU A 474 9.95 -24.19 -11.13
CA GLU A 474 10.50 -23.92 -12.47
C GLU A 474 11.92 -23.33 -12.46
N GLY A 475 12.40 -22.78 -11.33
CA GLY A 475 13.72 -22.18 -11.20
C GLY A 475 14.88 -23.18 -11.25
N ASP A 476 16.12 -22.73 -11.45
CA ASP A 476 17.32 -23.59 -11.35
C ASP A 476 17.86 -23.58 -9.92
N LEU A 477 17.72 -24.72 -9.24
CA LEU A 477 18.22 -24.94 -7.88
C LEU A 477 19.75 -25.08 -7.79
N LYS A 478 20.46 -25.00 -8.91
CA LYS A 478 21.95 -25.05 -9.00
C LYS A 478 22.56 -26.19 -8.17
N TRP A 479 23.21 -25.83 -7.06
CA TRP A 479 23.86 -26.79 -6.16
C TRP A 479 22.88 -27.66 -5.36
N HIS A 480 21.63 -27.26 -5.26
CA HIS A 480 20.56 -27.95 -4.54
C HIS A 480 19.68 -28.83 -5.45
N SER A 481 20.06 -29.02 -6.73
CA SER A 481 19.37 -29.90 -7.67
C SER A 481 19.38 -31.35 -7.19
N PHE A 482 18.30 -32.08 -7.48
CA PHE A 482 18.28 -33.53 -7.23
C PHE A 482 19.02 -34.28 -8.33
N TYR A 483 19.75 -35.31 -7.95
CA TYR A 483 20.46 -36.19 -8.91
C TYR A 483 19.98 -37.61 -8.78
N PHE A 484 19.34 -38.14 -9.82
CA PHE A 484 19.02 -39.55 -9.92
C PHE A 484 20.28 -40.30 -10.31
N ARG A 485 20.93 -40.94 -9.34
CA ARG A 485 22.20 -41.67 -9.56
C ARG A 485 22.02 -43.18 -9.67
N GLY A 486 21.10 -43.74 -8.90
CA GLY A 486 20.89 -45.19 -8.82
C GLY A 486 22.01 -45.94 -8.11
N PRO A 487 21.91 -47.29 -8.03
CA PRO A 487 22.97 -48.11 -7.49
C PRO A 487 24.26 -47.96 -8.31
N GLU A 488 25.42 -47.96 -7.63
CA GLU A 488 26.75 -47.86 -8.25
C GLU A 488 26.97 -46.65 -9.18
N GLY A 489 26.13 -45.61 -9.08
CA GLY A 489 26.22 -44.44 -9.93
C GLY A 489 25.81 -44.67 -11.39
N LYS A 490 24.96 -45.64 -11.64
CA LYS A 490 24.44 -46.07 -12.93
C LYS A 490 23.85 -44.95 -13.80
N SER A 491 23.33 -43.91 -13.17
CA SER A 491 22.72 -42.76 -13.81
C SER A 491 23.25 -41.43 -13.21
N ASN A 492 23.11 -40.31 -13.92
CA ASN A 492 23.45 -38.99 -13.41
C ASN A 492 22.49 -37.95 -14.00
N LEU A 493 21.18 -38.19 -13.85
CA LEU A 493 20.16 -37.27 -14.34
C LEU A 493 19.89 -36.17 -13.33
N LYS A 494 20.11 -34.93 -13.72
CA LYS A 494 19.93 -33.73 -12.89
C LYS A 494 18.51 -33.21 -13.01
N ALA A 495 17.77 -33.19 -11.91
CA ALA A 495 16.52 -32.46 -11.77
C ALA A 495 16.80 -31.12 -11.13
N GLN A 496 16.82 -30.07 -11.94
CA GLN A 496 17.15 -28.71 -11.49
C GLN A 496 16.01 -28.02 -10.72
N ASN A 497 14.79 -28.57 -10.79
CA ASN A 497 13.60 -28.08 -10.10
C ASN A 497 12.55 -29.20 -9.97
N LEU A 498 11.42 -28.88 -9.32
CA LEU A 498 10.35 -29.85 -9.08
C LEU A 498 9.62 -30.30 -10.37
N ALA A 499 9.49 -29.40 -11.35
CA ALA A 499 8.89 -29.75 -12.64
C ALA A 499 9.75 -30.78 -13.39
N VAL A 500 11.07 -30.50 -13.50
CA VAL A 500 12.02 -31.43 -14.10
C VAL A 500 12.14 -32.74 -13.28
N PHE A 501 12.09 -32.64 -11.93
CA PHE A 501 12.03 -33.83 -11.07
C PHE A 501 10.81 -34.70 -11.40
N SER A 502 9.61 -34.09 -11.48
CA SER A 502 8.36 -34.80 -11.79
C SER A 502 8.39 -35.42 -13.19
N GLN A 503 9.01 -34.75 -14.16
CA GLN A 503 9.18 -35.27 -15.52
C GLN A 503 10.16 -36.44 -15.57
N LEU A 504 11.35 -36.32 -14.98
CA LEU A 504 12.36 -37.36 -14.94
C LEU A 504 11.87 -38.56 -14.15
N ALA A 505 11.13 -38.38 -13.06
CA ALA A 505 10.54 -39.44 -12.26
C ALA A 505 9.63 -40.37 -13.08
N GLN A 506 9.04 -39.94 -14.19
CA GLN A 506 8.25 -40.79 -15.08
C GLN A 506 9.07 -41.75 -15.90
N GLY A 507 10.25 -41.33 -16.35
CA GLY A 507 11.08 -42.08 -17.29
C GLY A 507 12.22 -42.85 -16.64
N ILE A 508 12.46 -42.67 -15.33
CA ILE A 508 13.57 -43.36 -14.67
C ILE A 508 13.23 -44.84 -14.39
N ASP A 509 14.24 -45.70 -14.46
CA ASP A 509 14.07 -47.13 -14.18
C ASP A 509 13.70 -47.40 -12.71
N GLU A 510 13.02 -48.50 -12.45
CA GLU A 510 12.51 -48.82 -11.11
C GLU A 510 13.64 -49.04 -10.09
N GLU A 511 14.76 -49.56 -10.50
CA GLU A 511 15.90 -49.82 -9.62
C GLU A 511 16.49 -48.50 -9.08
N THR A 512 16.66 -47.51 -9.94
CA THR A 512 17.10 -46.17 -9.56
C THR A 512 16.06 -45.48 -8.67
N TRP A 513 14.75 -45.61 -8.98
CA TRP A 513 13.69 -45.04 -8.15
C TRP A 513 13.69 -45.63 -6.74
N ILE A 514 13.71 -46.99 -6.62
CA ILE A 514 13.73 -47.71 -5.34
C ILE A 514 14.99 -47.39 -4.55
N PHE A 515 16.14 -47.24 -5.21
CA PHE A 515 17.40 -46.88 -4.57
C PHE A 515 17.28 -45.60 -3.76
N HIS A 516 16.75 -44.54 -4.34
CA HIS A 516 16.56 -43.26 -3.64
C HIS A 516 15.41 -43.30 -2.63
N LEU A 517 14.30 -44.01 -2.96
CA LEU A 517 13.16 -44.19 -2.08
C LEU A 517 13.56 -44.81 -0.74
N ARG A 518 14.31 -45.92 -0.77
CA ARG A 518 14.75 -46.64 0.43
C ARG A 518 15.76 -45.89 1.28
N ARG A 519 16.44 -44.89 0.71
CA ARG A 519 17.42 -44.06 1.39
C ARG A 519 16.81 -42.81 2.00
N GLY A 520 15.53 -42.53 1.74
CA GLY A 520 14.88 -41.29 2.18
C GLY A 520 15.47 -40.04 1.49
N ASP A 521 15.96 -40.20 0.24
CA ASP A 521 16.65 -39.13 -0.45
C ASP A 521 15.65 -38.07 -0.95
N TYR A 522 14.40 -38.46 -1.27
CA TYR A 522 13.34 -37.54 -1.73
C TYR A 522 12.89 -36.64 -0.63
N SER A 523 12.48 -37.16 0.52
CA SER A 523 12.07 -36.36 1.68
C SER A 523 13.19 -35.46 2.17
N ARG A 524 14.44 -35.95 2.19
CA ARG A 524 15.61 -35.17 2.55
C ARG A 524 15.84 -34.00 1.59
N TRP A 525 15.75 -34.25 0.28
CA TRP A 525 15.88 -33.21 -0.72
C TRP A 525 14.76 -32.14 -0.60
N LEU A 526 13.52 -32.58 -0.42
CA LEU A 526 12.38 -31.69 -0.22
C LEU A 526 12.54 -30.84 1.05
N ARG A 527 13.06 -31.40 2.15
CA ARG A 527 13.28 -30.72 3.41
C ARG A 527 14.41 -29.69 3.34
N TYR A 528 15.55 -30.05 2.80
CA TYR A 528 16.76 -29.22 2.89
C TYR A 528 17.02 -28.37 1.65
N ALA A 529 16.66 -28.83 0.46
CA ALA A 529 16.88 -28.11 -0.80
C ALA A 529 15.66 -27.31 -1.23
N VAL A 530 14.46 -27.91 -1.22
CA VAL A 530 13.19 -27.25 -1.53
C VAL A 530 12.67 -26.46 -0.33
N ARG A 531 13.06 -26.86 0.90
CA ARG A 531 12.67 -26.21 2.16
C ARG A 531 11.16 -26.22 2.42
N ASP A 532 10.49 -27.29 2.03
CA ASP A 532 9.09 -27.53 2.31
C ASP A 532 8.97 -28.71 3.28
N GLU A 533 8.90 -28.41 4.58
CA GLU A 533 8.84 -29.44 5.64
C GLU A 533 7.58 -30.30 5.52
N HIS A 534 6.45 -29.69 5.20
CA HIS A 534 5.19 -30.43 5.10
C HIS A 534 5.22 -31.41 3.92
N LEU A 535 5.72 -30.97 2.74
CA LEU A 535 5.89 -31.85 1.58
C LEU A 535 6.91 -32.93 1.86
N ALA A 536 7.98 -32.59 2.59
CA ALA A 536 9.00 -33.57 3.01
C ALA A 536 8.44 -34.62 3.95
N ASP A 537 7.62 -34.24 4.93
CA ASP A 537 6.99 -35.17 5.87
C ASP A 537 6.01 -36.14 5.16
N GLU A 538 5.26 -35.66 4.18
CA GLU A 538 4.38 -36.49 3.38
C GLU A 538 5.18 -37.44 2.44
N ALA A 539 6.26 -36.93 1.84
CA ALA A 539 7.19 -37.76 1.06
C ALA A 539 7.82 -38.85 1.92
N GLU A 540 8.24 -38.54 3.16
CA GLU A 540 8.79 -39.49 4.10
C GLU A 540 7.78 -40.61 4.48
N ARG A 541 6.48 -40.25 4.60
CA ARG A 541 5.42 -41.24 4.80
C ARG A 541 5.32 -42.20 3.61
N ILE A 542 5.46 -41.71 2.38
CA ILE A 542 5.46 -42.56 1.16
C ILE A 542 6.70 -43.43 1.13
N GLU A 543 7.89 -42.90 1.44
CA GLU A 543 9.15 -43.62 1.48
C GLU A 543 9.14 -44.79 2.47
N ARG A 544 8.41 -44.67 3.57
CA ARG A 544 8.24 -45.73 4.59
C ARG A 544 7.23 -46.82 4.19
N ARG A 545 6.47 -46.65 3.10
CA ARG A 545 5.47 -47.60 2.63
C ARG A 545 6.14 -48.74 1.84
N VAL A 546 6.33 -49.87 2.50
CA VAL A 546 6.91 -51.08 1.88
C VAL A 546 5.90 -51.96 1.14
N ASP A 547 4.62 -51.68 1.33
CA ASP A 547 3.47 -52.38 0.73
C ASP A 547 3.09 -51.87 -0.67
N LEU A 548 3.68 -50.72 -1.10
CA LEU A 548 3.38 -50.12 -2.38
C LEU A 548 4.37 -50.50 -3.47
N ALA A 549 3.86 -50.71 -4.67
CA ALA A 549 4.69 -50.88 -5.84
C ALA A 549 5.44 -49.58 -6.22
N PRO A 550 6.62 -49.68 -6.88
CA PRO A 550 7.42 -48.50 -7.24
C PRO A 550 6.65 -47.46 -8.05
N TRP A 551 5.78 -47.87 -8.96
CA TRP A 551 4.97 -46.96 -9.75
C TRP A 551 3.92 -46.22 -8.92
N GLN A 552 3.38 -46.82 -7.86
CA GLN A 552 2.43 -46.17 -6.95
C GLN A 552 3.10 -45.08 -6.12
N THR A 553 4.26 -45.39 -5.52
CA THR A 553 5.03 -44.39 -4.76
C THR A 553 5.45 -43.22 -5.63
N ARG A 554 5.80 -43.48 -6.88
CA ARG A 554 6.15 -42.49 -7.89
C ARG A 554 4.96 -41.57 -8.22
N GLN A 555 3.80 -42.17 -8.46
CA GLN A 555 2.57 -41.40 -8.73
C GLN A 555 2.16 -40.56 -7.54
N MET A 556 2.14 -41.11 -6.34
CA MET A 556 1.79 -40.39 -5.11
C MET A 556 2.71 -39.20 -4.87
N LEU A 557 4.03 -39.38 -5.00
CA LEU A 557 4.97 -38.28 -4.79
C LEU A 557 4.80 -37.18 -5.84
N ARG A 558 4.51 -37.52 -7.08
CA ARG A 558 4.21 -36.55 -8.14
C ARG A 558 2.91 -35.82 -7.90
N GLU A 559 1.86 -36.52 -7.48
CA GLU A 559 0.57 -35.87 -7.15
C GLU A 559 0.75 -34.90 -6.00
N LEU A 560 1.50 -35.26 -4.96
CA LEU A 560 1.81 -34.34 -3.86
C LEU A 560 2.55 -33.08 -4.35
N ILE A 561 3.54 -33.23 -5.21
CA ILE A 561 4.27 -32.10 -5.79
C ILE A 561 3.33 -31.26 -6.66
N ASN A 562 2.52 -31.89 -7.51
CA ASN A 562 1.62 -31.18 -8.42
C ASN A 562 0.55 -30.41 -7.67
N VAL A 563 -0.11 -31.00 -6.68
CA VAL A 563 -1.15 -30.30 -5.88
C VAL A 563 -0.61 -29.05 -5.20
N ARG A 564 0.67 -29.05 -4.84
CA ARG A 564 1.27 -27.97 -4.06
C ARG A 564 2.01 -26.94 -4.90
N TYR A 565 2.54 -27.35 -6.05
CA TYR A 565 3.43 -26.54 -6.91
C TYR A 565 2.93 -26.34 -8.35
N THR A 566 1.80 -26.91 -8.74
CA THR A 566 1.09 -26.46 -9.95
C THR A 566 0.35 -25.18 -9.63
N LEU A 567 0.73 -24.10 -10.32
CA LEU A 567 -0.07 -22.86 -10.32
C LEU A 567 -1.42 -23.15 -10.99
N PRO A 568 -2.53 -22.68 -10.47
CA PRO A 568 -3.75 -22.59 -11.28
C PRO A 568 -3.43 -21.70 -12.49
N ASP A 569 -3.87 -22.18 -13.67
CA ASP A 569 -3.78 -21.46 -14.96
C ASP A 569 -4.36 -20.05 -14.90
#